data_7d76692c673ed4f84a6fcb432544dca2
#
_entry.id   7d76692c673ed4f84a6fcb432544dca2
#
_cell.length_a   1.000
_cell.length_b   1.000
_cell.length_c   1.000
_cell.angle_alpha   90.00
_cell.angle_beta   90.00
_cell.angle_gamma   90.00
#
_symmetry.space_group_name_H-M   'P 1'
#
loop_
_entity.id
_entity.type
_entity.pdbx_description
1 polymer ?
#
loop_
_entity_poly.entity_id
_entity_poly.type
_entity_poly.pdbx_seq_one_letter_code
_entity_poly.pdbx_strand_id
1 'polypeptide(L)'
;MIKTVALVSLSAGTIGEDFVKHEVNIGLKRLKQFGLNVKIMPHAMKGIEYVKNHPKERANDLIAAICDEEVDMILCAIGGDDTYRLLPYLFENNELKEAIEKAEKKKIFLGFSDTTMNHLMLHKLGFGTFYGQSFLADVCEMEDDMLPYTKKFFEELIKTGNIKEIVPSDVWYEER
;
A
#
# COMPACT_ATOMS: atom_id res chain seq x y z
N MET A 1 2.62 -1.07 16.96
CA MET A 1 1.30 -1.63 16.59
C MET A 1 0.65 -0.66 15.60
N ILE A 2 0.32 -1.14 14.41
CA ILE A 2 -0.36 -0.38 13.35
C ILE A 2 -1.83 -0.25 13.72
N LYS A 3 -2.39 0.94 13.63
CA LYS A 3 -3.81 1.22 13.90
C LYS A 3 -4.53 1.84 12.71
N THR A 4 -3.82 2.65 11.93
CA THR A 4 -4.40 3.35 10.78
C THR A 4 -3.57 3.09 9.53
N VAL A 5 -4.26 2.69 8.49
CA VAL A 5 -3.68 2.37 7.17
C VAL A 5 -4.18 3.40 6.15
N ALA A 6 -3.26 4.03 5.43
CA ALA A 6 -3.58 4.82 4.25
C ALA A 6 -3.54 3.91 3.01
N LEU A 7 -4.63 3.85 2.27
CA LEU A 7 -4.72 3.11 1.00
C LEU A 7 -4.42 4.06 -0.16
N VAL A 8 -3.41 3.71 -0.98
CA VAL A 8 -2.92 4.53 -2.10
C VAL A 8 -2.89 3.73 -3.41
N SER A 9 -3.22 4.36 -4.52
CA SER A 9 -3.04 3.83 -5.88
C SER A 9 -1.87 4.55 -6.57
N LEU A 10 -0.64 4.07 -6.33
CA LEU A 10 0.58 4.70 -6.86
C LEU A 10 0.97 4.20 -8.26
N SER A 11 0.35 3.12 -8.73
CA SER A 11 0.53 2.54 -10.05
C SER A 11 -0.82 2.44 -10.76
N ALA A 12 -1.49 1.29 -10.76
CA ALA A 12 -2.81 1.16 -11.37
C ALA A 12 -3.94 1.60 -10.43
N GLY A 13 -4.99 2.22 -11.00
CA GLY A 13 -6.19 2.68 -10.29
C GLY A 13 -7.29 1.62 -10.20
N THR A 14 -6.95 0.34 -10.28
CA THR A 14 -7.89 -0.78 -10.43
C THR A 14 -8.96 -0.82 -9.34
N ILE A 15 -8.62 -0.46 -8.09
CA ILE A 15 -9.59 -0.48 -6.98
C ILE A 15 -10.75 0.52 -7.14
N GLY A 16 -10.65 1.46 -8.06
CA GLY A 16 -11.72 2.41 -8.40
C GLY A 16 -12.71 1.90 -9.45
N GLU A 17 -12.48 0.70 -10.01
CA GLU A 17 -13.32 0.15 -11.07
C GLU A 17 -14.49 -0.68 -10.53
N ASP A 18 -15.61 -0.65 -11.22
CA ASP A 18 -16.81 -1.37 -10.80
C ASP A 18 -16.63 -2.89 -10.82
N PHE A 19 -15.78 -3.42 -11.70
CA PHE A 19 -15.59 -4.87 -11.83
C PHE A 19 -14.83 -5.50 -10.65
N VAL A 20 -14.11 -4.73 -9.81
CA VAL A 20 -13.46 -5.21 -8.57
C VAL A 20 -14.13 -4.70 -7.30
N LYS A 21 -15.29 -4.07 -7.41
CA LYS A 21 -15.98 -3.47 -6.26
C LYS A 21 -16.32 -4.48 -5.17
N HIS A 22 -16.63 -5.72 -5.56
CA HIS A 22 -16.92 -6.79 -4.61
C HIS A 22 -15.68 -7.12 -3.77
N GLU A 23 -14.53 -7.34 -4.41
CA GLU A 23 -13.24 -7.64 -3.78
C GLU A 23 -12.80 -6.50 -2.87
N VAL A 24 -12.92 -5.26 -3.33
CA VAL A 24 -12.61 -4.06 -2.53
C VAL A 24 -13.43 -4.02 -1.24
N ASN A 25 -14.73 -4.36 -1.31
CA ASN A 25 -15.58 -4.41 -0.11
C ASN A 25 -15.14 -5.51 0.86
N ILE A 26 -14.73 -6.69 0.34
CA ILE A 26 -14.15 -7.76 1.16
C ILE A 26 -12.90 -7.26 1.86
N GLY A 27 -11.96 -6.67 1.13
CA GLY A 27 -10.72 -6.18 1.68
C GLY A 27 -10.90 -5.10 2.75
N LEU A 28 -11.77 -4.12 2.52
CA LEU A 28 -12.09 -3.08 3.50
C LEU A 28 -12.71 -3.67 4.78
N LYS A 29 -13.57 -4.68 4.64
CA LYS A 29 -14.14 -5.41 5.78
C LYS A 29 -13.05 -6.14 6.57
N ARG A 30 -12.12 -6.83 5.88
CA ARG A 30 -10.99 -7.53 6.53
C ARG A 30 -10.07 -6.59 7.28
N LEU A 31 -9.68 -5.45 6.69
CA LEU A 31 -8.87 -4.47 7.40
C LEU A 31 -9.54 -4.02 8.71
N LYS A 32 -10.87 -3.81 8.69
CA LYS A 32 -11.64 -3.51 9.90
C LYS A 32 -11.65 -4.68 10.90
N GLN A 33 -11.74 -5.93 10.42
CA GLN A 33 -11.66 -7.13 11.29
C GLN A 33 -10.29 -7.27 11.97
N PHE A 34 -9.21 -6.83 11.33
CA PHE A 34 -7.89 -6.70 11.95
C PHE A 34 -7.79 -5.53 12.95
N GLY A 35 -8.87 -4.76 13.15
CA GLY A 35 -8.90 -3.61 14.06
C GLY A 35 -8.26 -2.35 13.47
N LEU A 36 -8.10 -2.29 12.14
CA LEU A 36 -7.47 -1.17 11.44
C LEU A 36 -8.50 -0.12 11.02
N ASN A 37 -8.17 1.15 11.25
CA ASN A 37 -8.81 2.27 10.59
C ASN A 37 -8.23 2.40 9.18
N VAL A 38 -9.09 2.65 8.19
CA VAL A 38 -8.68 2.78 6.80
C VAL A 38 -8.95 4.19 6.31
N LYS A 39 -7.92 4.89 5.89
CA LYS A 39 -7.97 6.16 5.18
C LYS A 39 -7.73 5.89 3.70
N ILE A 40 -8.75 5.99 2.88
CA ILE A 40 -8.60 5.91 1.42
C ILE A 40 -8.15 7.30 0.96
N MET A 41 -6.97 7.36 0.33
CA MET A 41 -6.44 8.62 -0.15
C MET A 41 -7.30 9.20 -1.30
N PRO A 42 -7.35 10.52 -1.48
CA PRO A 42 -8.34 11.20 -2.33
C PRO A 42 -8.45 10.68 -3.76
N HIS A 43 -7.33 10.22 -4.34
CA HIS A 43 -7.30 9.77 -5.73
C HIS A 43 -7.22 8.25 -5.88
N ALA A 44 -7.11 7.49 -4.78
CA ALA A 44 -6.90 6.05 -4.82
C ALA A 44 -8.01 5.26 -5.52
N MET A 45 -9.26 5.73 -5.44
CA MET A 45 -10.43 5.06 -6.04
C MET A 45 -11.00 5.82 -7.26
N LYS A 46 -10.19 6.57 -7.99
CA LYS A 46 -10.65 7.31 -9.17
C LYS A 46 -10.69 6.51 -10.47
N GLY A 47 -10.28 5.25 -10.44
CA GLY A 47 -10.27 4.36 -11.60
C GLY A 47 -8.98 4.41 -12.40
N ILE A 48 -8.81 3.41 -13.28
CA ILE A 48 -7.58 3.18 -14.06
C ILE A 48 -7.23 4.39 -14.92
N GLU A 49 -8.18 4.86 -15.69
CA GLU A 49 -7.95 5.97 -16.64
C GLU A 49 -7.53 7.26 -15.92
N TYR A 50 -8.20 7.59 -14.83
CA TYR A 50 -7.88 8.76 -14.04
C TYR A 50 -6.48 8.66 -13.43
N VAL A 51 -6.20 7.58 -12.71
CA VAL A 51 -4.93 7.36 -12.01
C VAL A 51 -3.75 7.38 -12.99
N LYS A 52 -3.91 6.75 -14.17
CA LYS A 52 -2.91 6.76 -15.25
C LYS A 52 -2.58 8.18 -15.75
N ASN A 53 -3.58 9.01 -15.90
CA ASN A 53 -3.41 10.36 -16.48
C ASN A 53 -3.01 11.43 -15.45
N HIS A 54 -3.03 11.11 -14.14
CA HIS A 54 -2.75 12.06 -13.07
C HIS A 54 -1.60 11.62 -12.13
N PRO A 55 -0.36 11.44 -12.65
CA PRO A 55 0.76 10.98 -11.83
C PRO A 55 1.10 11.95 -10.68
N LYS A 56 0.89 13.26 -10.86
CA LYS A 56 1.09 14.25 -9.80
C LYS A 56 0.16 14.02 -8.62
N GLU A 57 -1.09 13.67 -8.87
CA GLU A 57 -2.08 13.44 -7.81
C GLU A 57 -1.78 12.16 -7.03
N ARG A 58 -1.27 11.12 -7.71
CA ARG A 58 -0.74 9.92 -7.04
C ARG A 58 0.43 10.26 -6.11
N ALA A 59 1.35 11.12 -6.57
CA ALA A 59 2.46 11.59 -5.76
C ALA A 59 1.97 12.41 -4.55
N ASN A 60 0.99 13.28 -4.74
CA ASN A 60 0.36 14.04 -3.66
C ASN A 60 -0.31 13.14 -2.62
N ASP A 61 -0.97 12.05 -3.04
CA ASP A 61 -1.56 11.06 -2.12
C ASP A 61 -0.49 10.40 -1.25
N LEU A 62 0.67 10.04 -1.82
CA LEU A 62 1.79 9.48 -1.06
C LEU A 62 2.33 10.48 -0.04
N ILE A 63 2.57 11.73 -0.47
CA ILE A 63 3.05 12.79 0.41
C ILE A 63 2.05 13.07 1.54
N ALA A 64 0.76 13.18 1.20
CA ALA A 64 -0.29 13.39 2.19
C ALA A 64 -0.37 12.25 3.21
N ALA A 65 -0.25 10.98 2.78
CA ALA A 65 -0.22 9.82 3.66
C ALA A 65 1.02 9.82 4.59
N ILE A 66 2.16 10.31 4.10
CA ILE A 66 3.38 10.45 4.91
C ILE A 66 3.21 11.56 5.96
N CYS A 67 2.60 12.69 5.59
CA CYS A 67 2.39 13.82 6.48
C CYS A 67 1.25 13.62 7.49
N ASP A 68 0.34 12.67 7.27
CA ASP A 68 -0.81 12.45 8.15
C ASP A 68 -0.42 11.72 9.42
N GLU A 69 -0.40 12.42 10.56
CA GLU A 69 0.04 11.89 11.86
C GLU A 69 -0.83 10.75 12.41
N GLU A 70 -2.03 10.53 11.88
CA GLU A 70 -2.84 9.37 12.27
C GLU A 70 -2.41 8.09 11.53
N VAL A 71 -1.76 8.20 10.35
CA VAL A 71 -1.34 7.06 9.54
C VAL A 71 -0.11 6.37 10.14
N ASP A 72 -0.18 5.05 10.29
CA ASP A 72 0.92 4.18 10.71
C ASP A 72 1.55 3.42 9.54
N MET A 73 0.73 3.03 8.56
CA MET A 73 1.15 2.24 7.41
C MET A 73 0.52 2.78 6.13
N ILE A 74 1.30 2.82 5.06
CA ILE A 74 0.85 3.11 3.71
C ILE A 74 0.79 1.79 2.96
N LEU A 75 -0.41 1.39 2.52
CA LEU A 75 -0.67 0.15 1.80
C LEU A 75 -0.98 0.46 0.34
N CYS A 76 -0.20 -0.11 -0.58
CA CYS A 76 -0.48 -0.01 -2.00
C CYS A 76 -1.72 -0.79 -2.38
N ALA A 77 -2.57 -0.20 -3.20
CA ALA A 77 -3.79 -0.83 -3.72
C ALA A 77 -3.46 -2.05 -4.58
N ILE A 78 -2.58 -1.88 -5.53
CA ILE A 78 -2.08 -2.91 -6.45
C ILE A 78 -0.81 -2.39 -7.16
N GLY A 79 -0.09 -3.28 -7.84
CA GLY A 79 0.97 -2.91 -8.78
C GLY A 79 0.44 -2.28 -10.07
N GLY A 80 1.17 -2.43 -11.15
CA GLY A 80 0.88 -1.87 -12.47
C GLY A 80 2.15 -1.79 -13.32
N ASP A 81 2.36 -0.68 -14.04
CA ASP A 81 3.46 -0.56 -15.00
C ASP A 81 4.07 0.85 -15.12
N ASP A 82 3.60 1.84 -14.37
CA ASP A 82 3.98 3.23 -14.63
C ASP A 82 4.27 4.10 -13.38
N THR A 83 4.49 3.48 -12.23
CA THR A 83 4.76 4.22 -10.99
C THR A 83 6.03 5.06 -11.05
N TYR A 84 6.96 4.75 -11.96
CA TYR A 84 8.16 5.58 -12.22
C TYR A 84 7.81 7.02 -12.62
N ARG A 85 6.61 7.27 -13.17
CA ARG A 85 6.13 8.60 -13.55
C ARG A 85 5.92 9.55 -12.35
N LEU A 86 5.97 9.01 -11.13
CA LEU A 86 5.89 9.82 -9.92
C LEU A 86 7.24 10.48 -9.59
N LEU A 87 8.36 9.97 -10.14
CA LEU A 87 9.71 10.46 -9.84
C LEU A 87 9.87 11.99 -9.95
N PRO A 88 9.44 12.66 -11.03
CA PRO A 88 9.59 14.11 -11.14
C PRO A 88 8.90 14.86 -9.99
N TYR A 89 7.67 14.46 -9.67
CA TYR A 89 6.86 15.11 -8.63
C TYR A 89 7.35 14.88 -7.21
N LEU A 90 8.05 13.77 -6.98
CA LEU A 90 8.54 13.40 -5.65
C LEU A 90 9.94 13.93 -5.37
N PHE A 91 10.77 14.14 -6.40
CA PHE A 91 12.19 14.46 -6.23
C PHE A 91 12.63 15.83 -6.76
N GLU A 92 11.97 16.41 -7.77
CA GLU A 92 12.41 17.71 -8.34
C GLU A 92 12.45 18.84 -7.32
N ASN A 93 11.47 18.89 -6.41
CA ASN A 93 11.36 19.92 -5.38
C ASN A 93 11.71 19.41 -3.97
N ASN A 94 12.30 18.23 -3.84
CA ASN A 94 12.55 17.56 -2.57
C ASN A 94 11.29 17.28 -1.72
N GLU A 95 10.09 17.35 -2.30
CA GLU A 95 8.84 17.24 -1.55
C GLU A 95 8.73 15.95 -0.75
N LEU A 96 9.13 14.81 -1.33
CA LEU A 96 9.14 13.53 -0.62
C LEU A 96 10.10 13.52 0.57
N LYS A 97 11.31 14.07 0.38
CA LYS A 97 12.32 14.17 1.43
C LYS A 97 11.82 15.03 2.58
N GLU A 98 11.29 16.21 2.26
CA GLU A 98 10.76 17.12 3.27
C GLU A 98 9.57 16.52 4.03
N ALA A 99 8.67 15.79 3.34
CA ALA A 99 7.56 15.10 3.98
C ALA A 99 8.04 14.05 5.00
N ILE A 100 9.06 13.27 4.62
CA ILE A 100 9.66 12.25 5.50
C ILE A 100 10.37 12.89 6.70
N GLU A 101 11.12 13.98 6.48
CA GLU A 101 11.85 14.69 7.55
C GLU A 101 10.90 15.40 8.53
N LYS A 102 9.75 15.86 8.06
CA LYS A 102 8.73 16.53 8.89
C LYS A 102 7.80 15.57 9.63
N ALA A 103 7.72 14.31 9.18
CA ALA A 103 6.87 13.32 9.82
C ALA A 103 7.35 13.02 11.25
N GLU A 104 6.54 13.32 12.25
CA GLU A 104 6.86 13.09 13.67
C GLU A 104 6.92 11.61 14.02
N LYS A 105 6.24 10.77 13.25
CA LYS A 105 6.04 9.35 13.52
C LYS A 105 6.63 8.49 12.41
N LYS A 106 7.35 7.45 12.80
CA LYS A 106 7.81 6.43 11.87
C LYS A 106 6.63 5.65 11.31
N LYS A 107 6.54 5.63 10.00
CA LYS A 107 5.55 4.89 9.23
C LYS A 107 6.23 3.80 8.41
N ILE A 108 5.46 2.84 7.94
CA ILE A 108 5.94 1.80 7.02
C ILE A 108 5.15 1.84 5.72
N PHE A 109 5.81 1.41 4.66
CA PHE A 109 5.23 1.27 3.32
C PHE A 109 5.16 -0.21 2.95
N LEU A 110 4.02 -0.66 2.45
CA LEU A 110 3.75 -2.04 2.07
C LEU A 110 3.18 -2.10 0.65
N GLY A 111 3.78 -2.94 -0.20
CA GLY A 111 3.38 -3.17 -1.58
C GLY A 111 4.36 -4.08 -2.30
N PHE A 112 4.11 -4.40 -3.57
CA PHE A 112 4.99 -5.19 -4.41
C PHE A 112 4.80 -4.91 -5.92
N SER A 113 5.47 -5.67 -6.78
CA SER A 113 5.38 -5.56 -8.24
C SER A 113 5.90 -4.19 -8.73
N ASP A 114 5.16 -3.45 -9.55
CA ASP A 114 5.58 -2.12 -10.05
C ASP A 114 5.88 -1.13 -8.93
N THR A 115 5.20 -1.23 -7.77
CA THR A 115 5.50 -0.38 -6.61
C THR A 115 6.89 -0.63 -6.00
N THR A 116 7.68 -1.58 -6.53
CA THR A 116 9.12 -1.72 -6.23
C THR A 116 9.85 -0.39 -6.42
N MET A 117 9.49 0.41 -7.43
CA MET A 117 10.07 1.72 -7.62
C MET A 117 9.82 2.65 -6.44
N ASN A 118 8.63 2.59 -5.83
CA ASN A 118 8.33 3.36 -4.63
C ASN A 118 9.15 2.88 -3.43
N HIS A 119 9.38 1.57 -3.28
CA HIS A 119 10.27 1.04 -2.25
C HIS A 119 11.70 1.60 -2.39
N LEU A 120 12.24 1.62 -3.61
CA LEU A 120 13.57 2.17 -3.88
C LEU A 120 13.65 3.67 -3.58
N MET A 121 12.61 4.45 -3.97
CA MET A 121 12.50 5.88 -3.68
C MET A 121 12.51 6.14 -2.17
N LEU A 122 11.66 5.44 -1.44
CA LEU A 122 11.47 5.59 0.01
C LEU A 122 12.71 5.10 0.77
N HIS A 123 13.27 3.95 0.40
CA HIS A 123 14.48 3.41 1.01
C HIS A 123 15.68 4.35 0.86
N LYS A 124 15.85 4.98 -0.30
CA LYS A 124 16.90 6.00 -0.54
C LYS A 124 16.82 7.14 0.47
N LEU A 125 15.65 7.46 0.99
CA LEU A 125 15.39 8.52 1.97
C LEU A 125 15.28 7.98 3.42
N GLY A 126 15.62 6.72 3.67
CA GLY A 126 15.61 6.13 5.01
C GLY A 126 14.23 5.76 5.54
N PHE A 127 13.21 5.73 4.69
CA PHE A 127 11.85 5.33 5.08
C PHE A 127 11.73 3.79 5.17
N GLY A 128 11.01 3.31 6.19
CA GLY A 128 10.78 1.87 6.39
C GLY A 128 9.86 1.27 5.35
N THR A 129 10.30 0.21 4.67
CA THR A 129 9.50 -0.45 3.64
C THR A 129 9.52 -1.96 3.81
N PHE A 130 8.39 -2.61 3.54
CA PHE A 130 8.24 -4.06 3.49
C PHE A 130 7.72 -4.45 2.10
N TYR A 131 8.49 -5.25 1.37
CA TYR A 131 8.09 -5.78 0.09
C TYR A 131 7.25 -7.05 0.31
N GLY A 132 6.01 -7.03 -0.13
CA GLY A 132 5.11 -8.16 0.10
C GLY A 132 3.68 -7.86 -0.33
N GLN A 133 2.74 -7.89 0.60
CA GLN A 133 1.32 -7.81 0.29
C GLN A 133 0.90 -6.47 -0.33
N SER A 134 -0.15 -6.53 -1.15
CA SER A 134 -0.94 -5.37 -1.58
C SER A 134 -2.41 -5.54 -1.17
N PHE A 135 -3.17 -4.47 -1.30
CA PHE A 135 -4.56 -4.52 -0.89
C PHE A 135 -5.39 -5.46 -1.77
N LEU A 136 -5.38 -5.27 -3.10
CA LEU A 136 -6.27 -6.01 -4.00
C LEU A 136 -5.84 -7.46 -4.19
N ALA A 137 -4.54 -7.72 -4.34
CA ALA A 137 -4.07 -9.09 -4.61
C ALA A 137 -4.07 -10.00 -3.38
N ASP A 138 -3.99 -9.44 -2.17
CA ASP A 138 -3.79 -10.24 -0.95
C ASP A 138 -4.91 -10.03 0.07
N VAL A 139 -5.20 -8.77 0.43
CA VAL A 139 -6.21 -8.47 1.45
C VAL A 139 -7.62 -8.70 0.92
N CYS A 140 -7.82 -8.49 -0.39
CA CYS A 140 -9.12 -8.68 -1.05
C CYS A 140 -9.34 -10.12 -1.57
N GLU A 141 -8.54 -11.11 -1.15
CA GLU A 141 -8.75 -12.51 -1.51
C GLU A 141 -10.24 -12.91 -1.45
N MET A 142 -10.76 -13.53 -2.53
CA MET A 142 -12.20 -13.83 -2.65
C MET A 142 -12.66 -15.01 -1.79
N GLU A 143 -11.74 -15.82 -1.29
CA GLU A 143 -12.04 -16.90 -0.36
C GLU A 143 -12.58 -16.35 0.98
N ASP A 144 -13.04 -17.21 1.85
CA ASP A 144 -13.58 -16.84 3.17
C ASP A 144 -12.58 -16.01 4.02
N ASP A 145 -11.27 -16.24 3.81
CA ASP A 145 -10.18 -15.53 4.49
C ASP A 145 -8.99 -15.31 3.54
N MET A 146 -8.00 -14.54 3.97
CA MET A 146 -6.70 -14.44 3.30
C MET A 146 -5.99 -15.79 3.32
N LEU A 147 -5.14 -16.06 2.32
CA LEU A 147 -4.29 -17.24 2.33
C LEU A 147 -3.51 -17.31 3.65
N PRO A 148 -3.46 -18.47 4.33
CA PRO A 148 -2.95 -18.58 5.70
C PRO A 148 -1.53 -18.03 5.89
N TYR A 149 -0.63 -18.29 4.94
CA TYR A 149 0.73 -17.76 4.97
C TYR A 149 0.77 -16.25 4.88
N THR A 150 0.06 -15.67 3.93
CA THR A 150 -0.06 -14.22 3.72
C THR A 150 -0.65 -13.54 4.97
N LYS A 151 -1.74 -14.10 5.50
CA LYS A 151 -2.40 -13.60 6.70
C LYS A 151 -1.46 -13.57 7.91
N LYS A 152 -0.70 -14.65 8.14
CA LYS A 152 0.26 -14.76 9.24
C LYS A 152 1.24 -13.59 9.27
N PHE A 153 1.88 -13.29 8.13
CA PHE A 153 2.87 -12.23 8.07
C PHE A 153 2.24 -10.83 8.05
N PHE A 154 1.06 -10.67 7.46
CA PHE A 154 0.30 -9.43 7.57
C PHE A 154 -0.08 -9.13 9.02
N GLU A 155 -0.57 -10.12 9.77
CA GLU A 155 -0.87 -9.98 11.20
C GLU A 155 0.37 -9.67 12.03
N GLU A 156 1.51 -10.32 11.77
CA GLU A 156 2.76 -10.02 12.46
C GLU A 156 3.15 -8.56 12.23
N LEU A 157 3.10 -8.09 10.97
CA LEU A 157 3.45 -6.72 10.61
C LEU A 157 2.55 -5.70 11.31
N ILE A 158 1.23 -5.88 11.29
CA ILE A 158 0.32 -4.92 11.93
C ILE A 158 0.42 -4.92 13.46
N LYS A 159 0.73 -6.06 14.07
CA LYS A 159 0.88 -6.19 15.53
C LYS A 159 2.19 -5.60 16.04
N THR A 160 3.27 -5.78 15.30
CA THR A 160 4.63 -5.47 15.77
C THR A 160 5.27 -4.27 15.06
N GLY A 161 4.80 -3.90 13.86
CA GLY A 161 5.46 -2.94 12.97
C GLY A 161 6.70 -3.50 12.29
N ASN A 162 6.93 -4.81 12.38
CA ASN A 162 8.10 -5.50 11.84
C ASN A 162 7.77 -6.95 11.49
N ILE A 163 8.60 -7.57 10.65
CA ILE A 163 8.61 -9.01 10.40
C ILE A 163 9.99 -9.51 10.82
N LYS A 164 10.02 -10.39 11.83
CA LYS A 164 11.29 -10.85 12.40
C LYS A 164 12.01 -11.81 11.47
N GLU A 165 11.29 -12.73 10.84
CA GLU A 165 11.82 -13.75 9.97
C GLU A 165 10.74 -14.23 9.01
N ILE A 166 11.08 -14.36 7.74
CA ILE A 166 10.22 -14.98 6.72
C ILE A 166 10.71 -16.40 6.51
N VAL A 167 9.90 -17.36 6.97
CA VAL A 167 10.17 -18.80 6.78
C VAL A 167 9.50 -19.30 5.51
N PRO A 168 9.99 -20.40 4.88
CA PRO A 168 9.31 -21.00 3.74
C PRO A 168 7.87 -21.42 4.06
N SER A 169 6.99 -21.39 3.06
CA SER A 169 5.66 -21.99 3.16
C SER A 169 5.73 -23.50 2.98
N ASP A 170 4.97 -24.24 3.78
CA ASP A 170 4.83 -25.70 3.63
C ASP A 170 3.89 -26.08 2.47
N VAL A 171 3.13 -25.11 1.95
CA VAL A 171 2.17 -25.31 0.87
C VAL A 171 2.32 -24.23 -0.20
N TRP A 172 1.98 -24.56 -1.43
CA TRP A 172 1.80 -23.63 -2.53
C TRP A 172 0.44 -23.87 -3.19
N TYR A 173 -0.03 -22.88 -3.95
CA TYR A 173 -1.28 -22.96 -4.67
C TYR A 173 -0.99 -22.90 -6.17
N GLU A 174 -1.70 -23.71 -6.94
CA GLU A 174 -1.66 -23.71 -8.40
C GLU A 174 -2.88 -22.97 -8.95
N GLU A 175 -2.70 -22.24 -10.04
CA GLU A 175 -3.83 -21.69 -10.79
C GLU A 175 -4.65 -22.84 -11.39
N ARG A 176 -5.95 -22.71 -11.35
CA ARG A 176 -6.90 -23.69 -11.92
C ARG A 176 -7.25 -23.34 -13.35
#